data_c79b6cd58a9b6941a9c5b2e44b52e16b
#
_entry.id   c79b6cd58a9b6941a9c5b2e44b52e16b
#
_cell.length_a   1.000
_cell.length_b   1.000
_cell.length_c   1.000
_cell.angle_alpha   90.00
_cell.angle_beta   90.00
_cell.angle_gamma   90.00
#
_symmetry.space_group_name_H-M   'P 1'
#
loop_
_entity.id
_entity.type
_entity.pdbx_description
1 polymer ?
#
loop_
_entity_poly.entity_id
_entity_poly.type
_entity_poly.pdbx_seq_one_letter_code
_entity_poly.pdbx_strand_id
1 'polypeptide(L)'
;LMAATTSAAQQFMPEIHGTIRGKYEYQTEEGEGRFEVRNARICVTGKLVEQVAYKAEIDLSDEGSIKMLDAYARITPLRRLNFTIGQFRVPFTIDAHRSPHQQYFANRSFIAKQVGNVRDVGATLGYTLSGANPIILEAGLFNGSGLTNQKDYWTKAVNFSAKAQFFLPRGFNVTLSTQKISPNGNTTMMYDLGTYY
;
A
#
# COMPACT_ATOMS: atom_id res chain seq x y z
N LEU A 1 -31.92 34.10 6.46
CA LEU A 1 -31.73 32.83 5.69
C LEU A 1 -30.44 32.95 4.89
N MET A 2 -29.30 32.62 5.51
CA MET A 2 -28.05 32.38 4.78
C MET A 2 -27.92 30.89 4.60
N ALA A 3 -28.33 30.38 3.45
CA ALA A 3 -28.13 28.99 3.10
C ALA A 3 -26.69 28.81 2.59
N ALA A 4 -26.04 27.83 3.16
CA ALA A 4 -24.66 27.45 2.97
C ALA A 4 -24.32 27.12 1.51
N THR A 5 -23.57 27.97 0.87
CA THR A 5 -22.81 27.65 -0.34
C THR A 5 -21.43 27.08 0.03
N THR A 6 -21.39 26.19 1.01
CA THR A 6 -20.20 25.47 1.41
C THR A 6 -20.16 24.14 0.70
N SER A 7 -19.85 24.06 -0.59
CA SER A 7 -19.90 22.64 -0.89
C SER A 7 -18.97 22.12 -1.97
N ALA A 8 -18.82 22.73 -3.08
CA ALA A 8 -17.99 22.13 -4.14
C ALA A 8 -16.47 22.24 -3.86
N ALA A 9 -16.01 23.38 -3.36
CA ALA A 9 -14.59 23.59 -3.09
C ALA A 9 -14.07 22.74 -1.91
N GLN A 10 -14.89 22.49 -0.89
CA GLN A 10 -14.51 21.71 0.28
C GLN A 10 -14.44 20.20 -0.02
N GLN A 11 -15.18 19.71 -1.00
CA GLN A 11 -15.19 18.30 -1.41
C GLN A 11 -13.89 17.86 -2.10
N PHE A 12 -13.12 18.79 -2.67
CA PHE A 12 -11.88 18.53 -3.39
C PHE A 12 -10.63 19.07 -2.68
N MET A 13 -10.77 19.55 -1.44
CA MET A 13 -9.60 19.96 -0.66
C MET A 13 -8.73 18.75 -0.33
N PRO A 14 -7.40 18.86 -0.48
CA PRO A 14 -6.49 17.80 -0.08
C PRO A 14 -6.49 17.63 1.44
N GLU A 15 -6.46 16.39 1.87
CA GLU A 15 -6.29 16.01 3.27
C GLU A 15 -4.83 15.66 3.53
N ILE A 16 -4.26 16.20 4.62
CA ILE A 16 -2.88 15.95 5.03
C ILE A 16 -2.90 15.11 6.29
N HIS A 17 -2.20 13.98 6.25
CA HIS A 17 -2.04 13.07 7.37
C HIS A 17 -0.56 12.90 7.70
N GLY A 18 -0.25 12.75 8.99
CA GLY A 18 1.11 12.51 9.46
C GLY A 18 1.19 11.30 10.37
N THR A 19 2.31 10.60 10.36
CA THR A 19 2.61 9.51 11.28
C THR A 19 4.04 9.61 11.75
N ILE A 20 4.25 9.79 13.07
CA ILE A 20 5.55 9.76 13.70
C ILE A 20 5.59 8.57 14.67
N ARG A 21 6.65 7.77 14.58
CA ARG A 21 6.93 6.67 15.51
C ARG A 21 8.37 6.73 15.95
N GLY A 22 8.57 6.89 17.25
CA GLY A 22 9.85 6.64 17.91
C GLY A 22 9.92 5.22 18.46
N LYS A 23 11.10 4.69 18.60
CA LYS A 23 11.35 3.45 19.33
C LYS A 23 12.66 3.56 20.12
N TYR A 24 12.75 2.75 21.16
CA TYR A 24 13.98 2.43 21.86
C TYR A 24 14.26 0.93 21.66
N GLU A 25 15.48 0.58 21.35
CA GLU A 25 15.98 -0.79 21.25
C GLU A 25 17.12 -0.99 22.22
N TYR A 26 17.13 -2.13 22.88
CA TYR A 26 18.22 -2.54 23.76
C TYR A 26 18.70 -3.93 23.35
N GLN A 27 19.98 -4.03 23.09
CA GLN A 27 20.66 -5.27 22.71
C GLN A 27 21.26 -5.91 23.98
N THR A 28 20.64 -6.97 24.44
CA THR A 28 20.97 -7.59 25.74
C THR A 28 22.35 -8.27 25.77
N GLU A 29 22.84 -8.73 24.63
CA GLU A 29 24.14 -9.41 24.52
C GLU A 29 25.30 -8.43 24.67
N GLU A 30 25.20 -7.24 24.12
CA GLU A 30 26.24 -6.21 24.14
C GLU A 30 26.00 -5.13 25.20
N GLY A 31 24.81 -5.11 25.80
CA GLY A 31 24.45 -4.12 26.82
C GLY A 31 24.25 -2.70 26.29
N GLU A 32 23.96 -2.55 25.00
CA GLU A 32 23.82 -1.27 24.33
C GLU A 32 22.36 -0.94 23.99
N GLY A 33 22.03 0.33 24.04
CA GLY A 33 20.69 0.82 23.71
C GLY A 33 20.71 2.03 22.81
N ARG A 34 19.65 2.19 21.97
CA ARG A 34 19.50 3.33 21.08
C ARG A 34 18.07 3.79 20.95
N PHE A 35 17.90 5.09 20.77
CA PHE A 35 16.65 5.68 20.27
C PHE A 35 16.68 5.79 18.76
N GLU A 36 15.54 5.60 18.12
CA GLU A 36 15.41 5.69 16.67
C GLU A 36 14.06 6.31 16.30
N VAL A 37 14.06 7.17 15.29
CA VAL A 37 12.83 7.59 14.58
C VAL A 37 12.49 6.51 13.55
N ARG A 38 11.55 5.65 13.89
CA ARG A 38 11.20 4.52 13.04
C ARG A 38 10.41 4.89 11.80
N ASN A 39 9.53 5.87 11.92
CA ASN A 39 8.75 6.41 10.81
C ASN A 39 8.51 7.90 11.05
N ALA A 40 8.64 8.69 10.00
CA ALA A 40 8.24 10.09 9.96
C ALA A 40 7.58 10.35 8.61
N ARG A 41 6.27 10.07 8.51
CA ARG A 41 5.55 10.09 7.25
C ARG A 41 4.62 11.27 7.12
N ILE A 42 4.57 11.80 5.92
CA ILE A 42 3.57 12.78 5.48
C ILE A 42 2.83 12.19 4.29
N CYS A 43 1.52 12.21 4.35
CA CYS A 43 0.63 11.69 3.33
C CYS A 43 -0.36 12.78 2.93
N VAL A 44 -0.52 13.00 1.64
CA VAL A 44 -1.52 13.87 1.05
C VAL A 44 -2.47 13.00 0.23
N THR A 45 -3.76 13.10 0.49
CA THR A 45 -4.82 12.46 -0.27
C THR A 45 -5.81 13.50 -0.75
N GLY A 46 -6.45 13.24 -1.88
CA GLY A 46 -7.48 14.14 -2.38
C GLY A 46 -8.17 13.61 -3.62
N LYS A 47 -9.11 14.39 -4.11
CA LYS A 47 -9.79 14.14 -5.39
C LYS A 47 -9.55 15.29 -6.35
N LEU A 48 -9.35 14.98 -7.62
CA LEU A 48 -9.32 15.99 -8.68
C LEU A 48 -10.74 16.23 -9.22
N VAL A 49 -11.48 15.14 -9.34
CA VAL A 49 -12.92 15.10 -9.65
C VAL A 49 -13.51 13.92 -8.87
N GLU A 50 -14.83 13.76 -8.88
CA GLU A 50 -15.51 12.72 -8.12
C GLU A 50 -14.96 11.31 -8.38
N GLN A 51 -14.61 11.02 -9.63
CA GLN A 51 -14.12 9.71 -10.07
C GLN A 51 -12.61 9.55 -10.00
N VAL A 52 -11.83 10.62 -9.74
CA VAL A 52 -10.37 10.59 -9.76
C VAL A 52 -9.80 11.03 -8.42
N ALA A 53 -9.27 10.09 -7.66
CA ALA A 53 -8.55 10.33 -6.42
C ALA A 53 -7.03 10.20 -6.63
N TYR A 54 -6.26 10.85 -5.78
CA TYR A 54 -4.80 10.73 -5.75
C TYR A 54 -4.28 10.55 -4.33
N LYS A 55 -3.09 9.99 -4.24
CA LYS A 55 -2.32 9.89 -2.99
C LYS A 55 -0.85 10.12 -3.27
N ALA A 56 -0.21 10.89 -2.39
CA ALA A 56 1.24 11.01 -2.28
C ALA A 56 1.66 10.78 -0.82
N GLU A 57 2.64 9.91 -0.58
CA GLU A 57 3.17 9.62 0.76
C GLU A 57 4.69 9.56 0.70
N ILE A 58 5.35 10.28 1.60
CA ILE A 58 6.80 10.29 1.78
C ILE A 58 7.17 9.84 3.18
N ASP A 59 8.35 9.25 3.35
CA ASP A 59 8.96 8.93 4.65
C ASP A 59 10.27 9.70 4.79
N LEU A 60 10.42 10.40 5.90
CA LEU A 60 11.56 11.26 6.23
C LEU A 60 12.50 10.61 7.26
N SER A 61 12.23 9.36 7.65
CA SER A 61 12.99 8.66 8.70
C SER A 61 14.26 7.95 8.21
N ASP A 62 14.65 8.12 6.95
CA ASP A 62 15.77 7.42 6.33
C ASP A 62 17.03 8.31 6.30
N GLU A 63 17.54 8.65 7.50
CA GLU A 63 18.85 9.33 7.74
C GLU A 63 19.12 10.52 6.82
N GLY A 64 18.13 11.41 6.66
CA GLY A 64 18.22 12.61 5.81
C GLY A 64 17.82 12.39 4.35
N SER A 65 17.48 11.18 3.94
CA SER A 65 16.93 10.90 2.61
C SER A 65 15.41 10.93 2.62
N ILE A 66 14.81 11.55 1.62
CA ILE A 66 13.36 11.51 1.40
C ILE A 66 13.03 10.29 0.56
N LYS A 67 12.23 9.38 1.14
CA LYS A 67 11.77 8.19 0.42
C LYS A 67 10.31 8.38 -0.01
N MET A 68 10.06 8.42 -1.31
CA MET A 68 8.70 8.38 -1.83
C MET A 68 8.13 6.97 -1.66
N LEU A 69 7.03 6.85 -0.91
CA LEU A 69 6.36 5.59 -0.66
C LEU A 69 5.24 5.35 -1.66
N ASP A 70 4.25 6.21 -1.68
CA ASP A 70 3.10 6.12 -2.58
C ASP A 70 3.01 7.40 -3.44
N ALA A 71 2.75 7.24 -4.72
CA ALA A 71 2.45 8.33 -5.65
C ALA A 71 1.59 7.76 -6.78
N TYR A 72 0.27 7.84 -6.63
CA TYR A 72 -0.65 7.23 -7.59
C TYR A 72 -1.93 8.04 -7.80
N ALA A 73 -2.55 7.81 -8.94
CA ALA A 73 -3.91 8.20 -9.24
C ALA A 73 -4.81 6.96 -9.28
N ARG A 74 -6.03 7.10 -8.78
CA ARG A 74 -7.08 6.07 -8.83
C ARG A 74 -8.30 6.63 -9.51
N ILE A 75 -8.74 5.95 -10.57
CA ILE A 75 -9.92 6.28 -11.35
C ILE A 75 -10.99 5.24 -11.00
N THR A 76 -12.19 5.72 -10.66
CA THR A 76 -13.35 4.89 -10.32
C THR A 76 -14.47 5.19 -11.33
N PRO A 77 -14.39 4.65 -12.57
CA PRO A 77 -15.34 4.96 -13.62
C PRO A 77 -16.73 4.40 -13.33
N LEU A 78 -16.78 3.32 -12.58
CA LEU A 78 -18.01 2.67 -12.14
C LEU A 78 -17.91 2.40 -10.63
N ARG A 79 -19.03 2.39 -9.95
CA ARG A 79 -19.15 2.27 -8.49
C ARG A 79 -18.40 1.07 -7.86
N ARG A 80 -18.07 0.05 -8.66
CA ARG A 80 -17.42 -1.19 -8.20
C ARG A 80 -16.09 -1.47 -8.87
N LEU A 81 -15.71 -0.65 -9.86
CA LEU A 81 -14.51 -0.82 -10.65
C LEU A 81 -13.56 0.33 -10.36
N ASN A 82 -12.32 0.01 -10.03
CA ASN A 82 -11.27 1.00 -9.88
C ASN A 82 -10.04 0.61 -10.70
N PHE A 83 -9.39 1.61 -11.25
CA PHE A 83 -8.12 1.51 -11.93
C PHE A 83 -7.13 2.42 -11.19
N THR A 84 -6.00 1.87 -10.79
CA THR A 84 -4.95 2.61 -10.08
C THR A 84 -3.67 2.54 -10.89
N ILE A 85 -2.99 3.68 -11.07
CA ILE A 85 -1.72 3.78 -11.77
C ILE A 85 -0.75 4.65 -11.00
N GLY A 86 0.52 4.26 -10.96
CA GLY A 86 1.61 4.95 -10.28
C GLY A 86 2.43 4.03 -9.40
N GLN A 87 3.02 4.60 -8.34
CA GLN A 87 3.78 3.88 -7.34
C GLN A 87 2.89 3.61 -6.12
N PHE A 88 2.71 2.37 -5.77
CA PHE A 88 1.91 1.96 -4.61
C PHE A 88 2.26 0.55 -4.16
N ARG A 89 1.65 0.09 -3.07
CA ARG A 89 1.84 -1.27 -2.59
C ARG A 89 1.24 -2.27 -3.54
N VAL A 90 2.06 -3.24 -3.94
CA VAL A 90 1.62 -4.38 -4.75
C VAL A 90 0.52 -5.14 -4.00
N PRO A 91 -0.59 -5.53 -4.64
CA PRO A 91 -1.67 -6.28 -3.98
C PRO A 91 -1.25 -7.73 -3.68
N PHE A 92 -0.38 -7.87 -2.68
CA PHE A 92 0.15 -9.13 -2.19
C PHE A 92 0.23 -9.10 -0.67
N THR A 93 -0.20 -10.14 0.01
CA THR A 93 -0.36 -10.30 1.47
C THR A 93 -1.28 -9.28 2.16
N ILE A 94 -1.81 -9.63 3.33
CA ILE A 94 -2.58 -8.70 4.17
C ILE A 94 -1.65 -7.76 4.95
N ASP A 95 -0.58 -8.31 5.51
CA ASP A 95 0.34 -7.61 6.41
C ASP A 95 1.06 -6.44 5.73
N ALA A 96 1.31 -6.56 4.42
CA ALA A 96 1.89 -5.50 3.62
C ALA A 96 1.02 -4.24 3.56
N HIS A 97 -0.29 -4.38 3.61
CA HIS A 97 -1.24 -3.29 3.46
C HIS A 97 -1.59 -2.58 4.77
N ARG A 98 -1.18 -3.13 5.93
CA ARG A 98 -1.39 -2.46 7.22
C ARG A 98 -0.46 -1.27 7.38
N SER A 99 -1.04 -0.14 7.74
CA SER A 99 -0.28 1.06 8.12
C SER A 99 0.45 0.84 9.45
N PRO A 100 1.54 1.57 9.73
CA PRO A 100 2.29 1.41 11.00
C PRO A 100 1.42 1.50 12.26
N HIS A 101 0.40 2.34 12.26
CA HIS A 101 -0.53 2.51 13.38
C HIS A 101 -1.57 1.38 13.51
N GLN A 102 -1.69 0.52 12.50
CA GLN A 102 -2.61 -0.64 12.50
C GLN A 102 -1.90 -1.95 12.82
N GLN A 103 -0.61 -1.91 13.11
CA GLN A 103 0.16 -3.10 13.45
C GLN A 103 -0.03 -3.45 14.92
N TYR A 104 -0.24 -4.73 15.22
CA TYR A 104 -0.36 -5.23 16.60
C TYR A 104 0.99 -5.29 17.33
N PHE A 105 2.09 -5.44 16.59
CA PHE A 105 3.44 -5.52 17.13
C PHE A 105 4.30 -4.35 16.66
N ALA A 106 5.35 -4.05 17.39
CA ALA A 106 6.32 -3.02 17.04
C ALA A 106 6.98 -3.28 15.67
N ASN A 107 7.15 -4.54 15.31
CA ASN A 107 7.69 -4.98 14.03
C ASN A 107 6.67 -5.82 13.27
N ARG A 108 6.73 -5.76 11.95
CA ARG A 108 6.02 -6.70 11.07
C ARG A 108 6.62 -8.09 11.19
N SER A 109 5.85 -9.10 10.78
CA SER A 109 6.36 -10.46 10.65
C SER A 109 7.59 -10.50 9.73
N PHE A 110 8.47 -11.46 9.95
CA PHE A 110 9.67 -11.64 9.12
C PHE A 110 9.31 -11.81 7.64
N ILE A 111 8.31 -12.63 7.34
CA ILE A 111 7.83 -12.87 5.97
C ILE A 111 7.33 -11.56 5.33
N ALA A 112 6.54 -10.77 6.05
CA ALA A 112 6.04 -9.51 5.53
C ALA A 112 7.14 -8.47 5.28
N LYS A 113 8.27 -8.54 6.02
CA LYS A 113 9.44 -7.71 5.76
C LYS A 113 10.16 -8.13 4.49
N GLN A 114 10.28 -9.43 4.23
CA GLN A 114 11.06 -9.96 3.12
C GLN A 114 10.32 -9.93 1.79
N VAL A 115 9.04 -10.27 1.78
CA VAL A 115 8.29 -10.46 0.54
C VAL A 115 6.99 -9.66 0.45
N GLY A 116 6.41 -9.25 1.57
CA GLY A 116 5.06 -8.68 1.60
C GLY A 116 4.99 -7.16 1.64
N ASN A 117 6.10 -6.44 1.79
CA ASN A 117 6.11 -4.98 1.92
C ASN A 117 6.60 -4.28 0.65
N VAL A 118 6.36 -4.86 -0.48
CA VAL A 118 6.86 -4.33 -1.74
C VAL A 118 5.94 -3.23 -2.25
N ARG A 119 6.51 -2.08 -2.51
CA ARG A 119 5.94 -1.03 -3.35
C ARG A 119 6.62 -1.08 -4.70
N ASP A 120 5.87 -0.84 -5.75
CA ASP A 120 6.39 -0.82 -7.11
C ASP A 120 5.59 0.14 -7.97
N VAL A 121 6.11 0.46 -9.13
CA VAL A 121 5.41 1.25 -10.14
C VAL A 121 4.66 0.29 -11.06
N GLY A 122 3.38 0.57 -11.26
CA GLY A 122 2.53 -0.28 -12.06
C GLY A 122 1.10 0.23 -12.19
N ALA A 123 0.25 -0.66 -12.63
CA ALA A 123 -1.19 -0.42 -12.73
C ALA A 123 -1.98 -1.62 -12.23
N THR A 124 -3.09 -1.35 -11.53
CA THR A 124 -4.02 -2.38 -11.05
C THR A 124 -5.44 -2.08 -11.47
N LEU A 125 -6.19 -3.15 -11.68
CA LEU A 125 -7.64 -3.16 -11.79
C LEU A 125 -8.22 -3.81 -10.54
N GLY A 126 -9.15 -3.13 -9.88
CA GLY A 126 -9.87 -3.63 -8.73
C GLY A 126 -11.36 -3.71 -9.01
N TYR A 127 -12.00 -4.78 -8.54
CA TYR A 127 -13.44 -4.96 -8.63
C TYR A 127 -14.02 -5.43 -7.31
N THR A 128 -15.10 -4.77 -6.88
CA THR A 128 -15.80 -5.11 -5.63
C THR A 128 -17.13 -5.78 -5.94
N LEU A 129 -17.24 -7.06 -5.58
CA LEU A 129 -18.50 -7.79 -5.54
C LEU A 129 -19.22 -7.44 -4.25
N SER A 130 -20.35 -6.74 -4.36
CA SER A 130 -21.17 -6.36 -3.19
C SER A 130 -22.18 -7.44 -2.90
N GLY A 131 -22.41 -7.71 -1.63
CA GLY A 131 -23.38 -8.71 -1.15
C GLY A 131 -23.33 -8.78 0.37
N ALA A 132 -23.98 -9.77 0.95
CA ALA A 132 -23.89 -10.04 2.39
C ALA A 132 -22.43 -10.34 2.82
N ASN A 133 -21.67 -10.95 1.93
CA ASN A 133 -20.23 -11.21 2.09
C ASN A 133 -19.50 -10.55 0.92
N PRO A 134 -19.03 -9.30 1.06
CA PRO A 134 -18.31 -8.63 -0.01
C PRO A 134 -17.02 -9.36 -0.39
N ILE A 135 -16.65 -9.30 -1.68
CA ILE A 135 -15.38 -9.82 -2.18
C ILE A 135 -14.68 -8.69 -2.93
N ILE A 136 -13.41 -8.44 -2.61
CA ILE A 136 -12.56 -7.50 -3.33
C ILE A 136 -11.55 -8.29 -4.15
N LEU A 137 -11.56 -8.07 -5.45
CA LEU A 137 -10.60 -8.64 -6.39
C LEU A 137 -9.68 -7.53 -6.89
N GLU A 138 -8.39 -7.75 -6.85
CA GLU A 138 -7.38 -6.84 -7.39
C GLU A 138 -6.37 -7.62 -8.21
N ALA A 139 -6.04 -7.12 -9.40
CA ALA A 139 -4.97 -7.68 -10.22
C ALA A 139 -4.22 -6.54 -10.91
N GLY A 140 -2.91 -6.70 -11.13
CA GLY A 140 -2.10 -5.66 -11.74
C GLY A 140 -0.79 -6.13 -12.30
N LEU A 141 -0.20 -5.24 -13.10
CA LEU A 141 1.11 -5.39 -13.71
C LEU A 141 2.06 -4.35 -13.13
N PHE A 142 3.30 -4.75 -12.92
CA PHE A 142 4.32 -3.95 -12.24
C PHE A 142 5.67 -4.04 -12.95
N ASN A 143 6.52 -3.04 -12.71
CA ASN A 143 7.87 -3.04 -13.27
C ASN A 143 8.76 -4.13 -12.62
N GLY A 144 8.62 -4.38 -11.31
CA GLY A 144 9.52 -5.26 -10.56
C GLY A 144 10.77 -4.56 -10.03
N SER A 145 10.86 -3.23 -10.19
CA SER A 145 12.01 -2.43 -9.71
C SER A 145 11.94 -2.13 -8.22
N GLY A 146 10.77 -2.24 -7.62
CA GLY A 146 10.55 -1.73 -6.27
C GLY A 146 10.65 -0.20 -6.21
N LEU A 147 11.31 0.33 -5.16
CA LEU A 147 11.48 1.77 -4.94
C LEU A 147 12.77 2.36 -5.50
N THR A 148 13.64 1.56 -6.11
CA THR A 148 14.97 1.98 -6.56
C THR A 148 15.11 1.92 -8.08
N ASN A 149 15.93 2.81 -8.64
CA ASN A 149 16.28 2.85 -10.07
C ASN A 149 15.09 2.87 -11.05
N GLN A 150 13.95 3.41 -10.64
CA GLN A 150 12.71 3.34 -11.43
C GLN A 150 12.82 4.02 -12.80
N LYS A 151 13.61 5.08 -12.91
CA LYS A 151 13.74 5.86 -14.14
C LYS A 151 14.49 5.12 -15.23
N ASP A 152 15.46 4.30 -14.85
CA ASP A 152 16.35 3.57 -15.76
C ASP A 152 16.06 2.07 -15.81
N TYR A 153 14.99 1.64 -15.14
CA TYR A 153 14.63 0.23 -15.07
C TYR A 153 13.75 -0.19 -16.24
N TRP A 154 14.38 -0.87 -17.19
CA TRP A 154 13.69 -1.47 -18.33
C TRP A 154 13.60 -2.98 -18.12
N THR A 155 12.45 -3.57 -18.28
CA THR A 155 12.24 -5.01 -18.15
C THR A 155 11.48 -5.60 -19.32
N LYS A 156 11.88 -6.80 -19.74
CA LYS A 156 11.12 -7.65 -20.67
C LYS A 156 10.20 -8.62 -19.91
N ALA A 157 10.38 -8.73 -18.61
CA ALA A 157 9.58 -9.62 -17.78
C ALA A 157 8.22 -9.00 -17.46
N VAL A 158 7.18 -9.83 -17.53
CA VAL A 158 5.86 -9.46 -17.04
C VAL A 158 5.80 -9.85 -15.57
N ASN A 159 5.84 -8.83 -14.69
CA ASN A 159 5.62 -8.97 -13.26
C ASN A 159 4.15 -8.68 -12.97
N PHE A 160 3.47 -9.56 -12.27
CA PHE A 160 2.07 -9.37 -11.93
C PHE A 160 1.78 -9.75 -10.49
N SER A 161 0.69 -9.21 -9.98
CA SER A 161 0.11 -9.62 -8.70
C SER A 161 -1.40 -9.70 -8.81
N ALA A 162 -2.00 -10.64 -8.08
CA ALA A 162 -3.43 -10.75 -7.93
C ALA A 162 -3.79 -11.07 -6.49
N LYS A 163 -4.89 -10.47 -6.01
CA LYS A 163 -5.40 -10.66 -4.66
C LYS A 163 -6.91 -10.77 -4.67
N ALA A 164 -7.44 -11.73 -3.91
CA ALA A 164 -8.86 -11.87 -3.61
C ALA A 164 -9.06 -11.80 -2.09
N GLN A 165 -9.89 -10.89 -1.63
CA GLN A 165 -10.21 -10.71 -0.21
C GLN A 165 -11.70 -10.97 0.01
N PHE A 166 -12.00 -11.90 0.91
CA PHE A 166 -13.34 -12.34 1.27
C PHE A 166 -13.68 -11.84 2.65
N PHE A 167 -14.76 -11.07 2.76
CA PHE A 167 -15.29 -10.59 4.03
C PHE A 167 -16.42 -11.53 4.47
N LEU A 168 -16.12 -12.36 5.44
CA LEU A 168 -17.04 -13.38 5.95
C LEU A 168 -17.86 -12.86 7.15
N PRO A 169 -18.93 -13.54 7.54
CA PRO A 169 -19.73 -13.15 8.70
C PRO A 169 -18.89 -13.08 9.98
N ARG A 170 -19.35 -12.28 10.94
CA ARG A 170 -18.74 -12.07 12.26
C ARG A 170 -17.34 -11.44 12.20
N GLY A 171 -17.02 -10.68 11.14
CA GLY A 171 -15.73 -9.97 11.02
C GLY A 171 -14.54 -10.83 10.58
N PHE A 172 -14.74 -12.10 10.26
CA PHE A 172 -13.69 -12.96 9.76
C PHE A 172 -13.34 -12.62 8.31
N ASN A 173 -12.06 -12.54 7.99
CA ASN A 173 -11.56 -12.19 6.67
C ASN A 173 -10.56 -13.23 6.19
N VAL A 174 -10.65 -13.57 4.90
CA VAL A 174 -9.71 -14.46 4.23
C VAL A 174 -9.16 -13.73 3.00
N THR A 175 -7.86 -13.78 2.81
CA THR A 175 -7.20 -13.21 1.64
C THR A 175 -6.35 -14.28 0.98
N LEU A 176 -6.53 -14.43 -0.32
CA LEU A 176 -5.68 -15.22 -1.19
C LEU A 176 -4.92 -14.26 -2.09
N SER A 177 -3.62 -14.43 -2.22
CA SER A 177 -2.83 -13.61 -3.11
C SER A 177 -1.70 -14.37 -3.80
N THR A 178 -1.34 -13.91 -4.99
CA THR A 178 -0.21 -14.43 -5.75
C THR A 178 0.57 -13.29 -6.38
N GLN A 179 1.87 -13.45 -6.48
CA GLN A 179 2.76 -12.50 -7.12
C GLN A 179 3.83 -13.23 -7.91
N LYS A 180 4.07 -12.75 -9.13
CA LYS A 180 5.21 -13.14 -9.96
C LYS A 180 6.17 -11.97 -10.05
N ILE A 181 7.43 -12.21 -9.74
CA ILE A 181 8.53 -11.27 -9.96
C ILE A 181 9.65 -11.96 -10.72
N SER A 182 10.36 -11.21 -11.53
CA SER A 182 11.48 -11.73 -12.33
C SER A 182 12.70 -10.81 -12.21
N PRO A 183 13.31 -10.74 -11.02
CA PRO A 183 14.52 -9.95 -10.82
C PRO A 183 15.70 -10.62 -11.55
N ASN A 184 16.47 -9.83 -12.32
CA ASN A 184 17.70 -10.28 -12.99
C ASN A 184 17.56 -11.59 -13.79
N GLY A 185 16.41 -11.79 -14.41
CA GLY A 185 16.13 -12.98 -15.23
C GLY A 185 15.67 -14.23 -14.46
N ASN A 186 15.73 -14.22 -13.14
CA ASN A 186 15.20 -15.31 -12.31
C ASN A 186 13.72 -15.05 -12.00
N THR A 187 12.86 -16.03 -12.32
CA THR A 187 11.42 -15.93 -12.07
C THR A 187 11.05 -16.57 -10.73
N THR A 188 10.38 -15.83 -9.87
CA THR A 188 9.83 -16.33 -8.61
C THR A 188 8.32 -16.13 -8.60
N MET A 189 7.61 -17.21 -8.26
CA MET A 189 6.17 -17.19 -7.99
C MET A 189 5.95 -17.32 -6.48
N MET A 190 5.11 -16.45 -5.91
CA MET A 190 4.77 -16.45 -4.51
C MET A 190 3.26 -16.58 -4.35
N TYR A 191 2.85 -17.31 -3.32
CA TYR A 191 1.44 -17.50 -2.95
C TYR A 191 1.30 -17.20 -1.47
N ASP A 192 0.20 -16.57 -1.11
CA ASP A 192 -0.10 -16.21 0.28
C ASP A 192 -1.57 -16.49 0.61
N LEU A 193 -1.78 -17.04 1.78
CA LEU A 193 -3.08 -17.20 2.42
C LEU A 193 -3.05 -16.47 3.75
N GLY A 194 -3.78 -15.39 3.84
CA GLY A 194 -3.92 -14.59 5.06
C GLY A 194 -5.32 -14.69 5.63
N THR A 195 -5.41 -14.75 6.96
CA THR A 195 -6.68 -14.69 7.69
C THR A 195 -6.57 -13.70 8.83
N TYR A 196 -7.67 -13.01 9.14
CA TYR A 196 -7.77 -12.16 10.34
C TYR A 196 -9.23 -12.01 10.78
N TYR A 197 -9.35 -11.73 12.08
CA TYR A 197 -10.62 -11.51 12.75
C TYR A 197 -10.67 -10.13 13.39
#